data_2e1f2206df90bc82f15973b51555ebeb
#
_entry.id   2e1f2206df90bc82f15973b51555ebeb
#
_cell.length_a   1.000
_cell.length_b   1.000
_cell.length_c   1.000
_cell.angle_alpha   90.00
_cell.angle_beta   90.00
_cell.angle_gamma   90.00
#
_symmetry.space_group_name_H-M   'P 1'
#
loop_
_entity.id
_entity.type
_entity.pdbx_description
1 polymer ?
#
loop_
_entity_poly.entity_id
_entity_poly.type
_entity_poly.pdbx_seq_one_letter_code
_entity_poly.pdbx_strand_id
1 'polypeptide(L)'
;MQQQVIIIGGGVVGLTSAWWLAEAGYKVTLLERNEQVAIAASYRNGGQLSYRYVAPLADAGVPLKALQWLLQKDGPLRFRPEADWRQWRWLASFLRNCNAASNARTTAKLLQLGEWSRAGMAQLELTVPPEAYAWRDAGKLIVYRSPAIFQRAVARPESEEARVVLSPQE
;
A
#
# COMPACT_ATOMS: atom_id res chain seq x y z
N MET A 1 -23.82 25.73 12.43
CA MET A 1 -23.29 25.96 11.07
C MET A 1 -22.53 24.69 10.66
N GLN A 2 -22.84 24.14 9.48
CA GLN A 2 -22.15 22.95 8.97
C GLN A 2 -20.73 23.37 8.55
N GLN A 3 -19.72 22.68 9.05
CA GLN A 3 -18.32 22.97 8.69
C GLN A 3 -18.06 22.59 7.23
N GLN A 4 -17.33 23.43 6.52
CA GLN A 4 -16.97 23.20 5.11
C GLN A 4 -15.54 22.70 4.99
N VAL A 5 -15.34 21.71 4.11
CA VAL A 5 -14.01 21.14 3.81
C VAL A 5 -13.80 21.13 2.31
N ILE A 6 -12.62 21.56 1.87
CA ILE A 6 -12.19 21.50 0.48
C ILE A 6 -11.12 20.42 0.36
N ILE A 7 -11.31 19.48 -0.57
CA ILE A 7 -10.35 18.42 -0.90
C ILE A 7 -9.77 18.70 -2.29
N ILE A 8 -8.46 18.70 -2.40
CA ILE A 8 -7.77 18.91 -3.67
C ILE A 8 -7.25 17.57 -4.19
N GLY A 9 -7.77 17.13 -5.32
CA GLY A 9 -7.43 15.88 -5.99
C GLY A 9 -8.50 14.81 -5.86
N GLY A 10 -9.05 14.38 -7.00
CA GLY A 10 -10.11 13.36 -7.14
C GLY A 10 -9.59 11.95 -7.36
N GLY A 11 -8.40 11.60 -6.87
CA GLY A 11 -7.94 10.21 -6.82
C GLY A 11 -8.60 9.41 -5.69
N VAL A 12 -8.28 8.12 -5.55
CA VAL A 12 -8.87 7.23 -4.54
C VAL A 12 -8.77 7.82 -3.13
N VAL A 13 -7.65 8.43 -2.77
CA VAL A 13 -7.47 9.04 -1.43
C VAL A 13 -8.42 10.22 -1.24
N GLY A 14 -8.52 11.12 -2.23
CA GLY A 14 -9.42 12.28 -2.16
C GLY A 14 -10.89 11.86 -2.12
N LEU A 15 -11.28 10.90 -2.94
CA LEU A 15 -12.66 10.39 -3.00
C LEU A 15 -13.07 9.70 -1.70
N THR A 16 -12.24 8.83 -1.14
CA THR A 16 -12.52 8.16 0.13
C THR A 16 -12.55 9.16 1.29
N SER A 17 -11.65 10.14 1.31
CA SER A 17 -11.68 11.22 2.31
C SER A 17 -12.97 12.07 2.18
N ALA A 18 -13.39 12.37 0.96
CA ALA A 18 -14.62 13.12 0.71
C ALA A 18 -15.85 12.36 1.22
N TRP A 19 -15.92 11.07 0.93
CA TRP A 19 -17.01 10.23 1.37
C TRP A 19 -17.11 10.19 2.91
N TRP A 20 -16.00 9.89 3.58
CA TRP A 20 -15.97 9.82 5.05
C TRP A 20 -16.30 11.15 5.74
N LEU A 21 -15.84 12.26 5.18
CA LEU A 21 -16.16 13.59 5.72
C LEU A 21 -17.63 13.94 5.48
N ALA A 22 -18.20 13.56 4.34
CA ALA A 22 -19.62 13.75 4.07
C ALA A 22 -20.48 12.91 5.03
N GLU A 23 -20.13 11.64 5.27
CA GLU A 23 -20.78 10.79 6.28
C GLU A 23 -20.68 11.37 7.70
N ALA A 24 -19.56 12.03 8.02
CA ALA A 24 -19.39 12.75 9.28
C ALA A 24 -20.15 14.09 9.35
N GLY A 25 -20.94 14.44 8.33
CA GLY A 25 -21.79 15.63 8.30
C GLY A 25 -21.12 16.92 7.83
N TYR A 26 -19.92 16.85 7.26
CA TYR A 26 -19.26 18.02 6.67
C TYR A 26 -19.84 18.35 5.30
N LYS A 27 -19.84 19.63 4.93
CA LYS A 27 -20.09 20.06 3.56
C LYS A 27 -18.77 19.96 2.79
N VAL A 28 -18.63 18.95 1.92
CA VAL A 28 -17.40 18.67 1.20
C VAL A 28 -17.46 19.23 -0.22
N THR A 29 -16.39 19.93 -0.62
CA THR A 29 -16.13 20.33 -2.00
C THR A 29 -14.86 19.65 -2.48
N LEU A 30 -14.94 18.83 -3.53
CA LEU A 30 -13.79 18.18 -4.13
C LEU A 30 -13.39 18.92 -5.41
N LEU A 31 -12.11 19.31 -5.49
CA LEU A 31 -11.53 19.97 -6.65
C LEU A 31 -10.63 18.98 -7.38
N GLU A 32 -10.93 18.70 -8.64
CA GLU A 32 -10.11 17.88 -9.54
C GLU A 32 -9.73 18.70 -10.77
N ARG A 33 -8.47 18.61 -11.20
CA ARG A 33 -7.98 19.35 -12.38
C ARG A 33 -8.35 18.73 -13.70
N ASN A 34 -8.66 17.43 -13.69
CA ASN A 34 -9.08 16.70 -14.87
C ASN A 34 -10.61 16.78 -15.01
N GLU A 35 -11.11 16.46 -16.18
CA GLU A 35 -12.56 16.46 -16.47
C GLU A 35 -13.34 15.43 -15.65
N GLN A 36 -12.68 14.37 -15.23
CA GLN A 36 -13.28 13.29 -14.44
C GLN A 36 -12.38 12.92 -13.24
N VAL A 37 -13.01 12.42 -12.17
CA VAL A 37 -12.30 11.87 -11.02
C VAL A 37 -11.70 10.50 -11.33
N ALA A 38 -10.69 10.10 -10.58
CA ALA A 38 -10.04 8.78 -10.62
C ALA A 38 -9.35 8.38 -11.94
N ILE A 39 -9.27 9.23 -12.95
CA ILE A 39 -8.72 8.88 -14.28
C ILE A 39 -7.20 8.74 -14.35
N ALA A 40 -6.47 9.11 -13.30
CA ALA A 40 -5.02 9.00 -13.23
C ALA A 40 -4.56 7.62 -12.65
N ALA A 41 -3.67 7.61 -11.68
CA ALA A 41 -3.14 6.40 -11.07
C ALA A 41 -4.22 5.48 -10.45
N SER A 42 -5.32 6.06 -9.96
CA SER A 42 -6.44 5.30 -9.40
C SER A 42 -7.17 4.44 -10.43
N TYR A 43 -7.31 4.92 -11.66
CA TYR A 43 -7.95 4.17 -12.75
C TYR A 43 -7.13 2.94 -13.19
N ARG A 44 -5.81 3.04 -13.14
CA ARG A 44 -4.88 2.02 -13.65
C ARG A 44 -4.18 1.25 -12.53
N ASN A 45 -4.76 1.17 -11.34
CA ASN A 45 -4.25 0.30 -10.29
C ASN A 45 -4.74 -1.15 -10.48
N GLY A 46 -4.16 -2.07 -9.71
CA GLY A 46 -4.51 -3.49 -9.79
C GLY A 46 -5.83 -3.86 -9.11
N GLY A 47 -6.56 -2.92 -8.54
CA GLY A 47 -7.83 -3.16 -7.83
C GLY A 47 -7.72 -4.12 -6.65
N GLN A 48 -6.52 -4.30 -6.08
CA GLN A 48 -6.29 -5.26 -5.00
C GLN A 48 -6.29 -4.59 -3.64
N LEU A 49 -7.21 -5.00 -2.76
CA LEU A 49 -7.24 -4.57 -1.36
C LEU A 49 -6.38 -5.50 -0.51
N SER A 50 -5.16 -5.08 -0.19
CA SER A 50 -4.17 -5.89 0.55
C SER A 50 -3.94 -5.33 1.95
N TYR A 51 -4.82 -5.61 2.88
CA TYR A 51 -4.77 -5.04 4.25
C TYR A 51 -3.56 -5.50 5.08
N ARG A 52 -3.04 -6.68 4.81
CA ARG A 52 -1.94 -7.31 5.58
C ARG A 52 -0.62 -7.39 4.83
N TYR A 53 -0.60 -7.16 3.53
CA TYR A 53 0.61 -7.18 2.71
C TYR A 53 1.21 -5.76 2.62
N VAL A 54 1.79 -5.31 3.72
CA VAL A 54 2.18 -3.91 3.95
C VAL A 54 3.65 -3.76 4.37
N ALA A 55 4.55 -4.56 3.84
CA ALA A 55 5.96 -4.47 4.15
C ALA A 55 6.53 -3.10 3.73
N PRO A 56 7.21 -2.36 4.63
CA PRO A 56 7.87 -1.10 4.27
C PRO A 56 9.02 -1.36 3.29
N LEU A 57 9.24 -0.40 2.38
CA LEU A 57 10.33 -0.47 1.42
C LEU A 57 11.71 -0.44 2.10
N ALA A 58 11.84 0.29 3.20
CA ALA A 58 13.07 0.38 3.98
C ALA A 58 13.23 -0.87 4.87
N ASP A 59 14.11 -1.77 4.46
CA ASP A 59 14.48 -2.98 5.20
C ASP A 59 16.01 -3.11 5.29
N ALA A 60 16.50 -3.83 6.30
CA ALA A 60 17.92 -3.98 6.59
C ALA A 60 18.75 -4.52 5.41
N GLY A 61 18.15 -5.38 4.57
CA GLY A 61 18.80 -5.93 3.37
C GLY A 61 18.74 -5.04 2.13
N VAL A 62 17.96 -3.96 2.14
CA VAL A 62 17.70 -3.14 0.95
C VAL A 62 18.92 -2.37 0.47
N PRO A 63 19.77 -1.75 1.30
CA PRO A 63 20.92 -1.01 0.80
C PRO A 63 21.88 -1.87 -0.03
N LEU A 64 22.15 -3.09 0.43
CA LEU A 64 23.04 -4.02 -0.30
C LEU A 64 22.39 -4.52 -1.60
N LYS A 65 21.10 -4.85 -1.55
CA LYS A 65 20.33 -5.25 -2.74
C LYS A 65 20.20 -4.10 -3.74
N ALA A 66 19.98 -2.88 -3.27
CA ALA A 66 19.89 -1.71 -4.13
C ALA A 66 21.17 -1.50 -4.93
N LEU A 67 22.33 -1.68 -4.30
CA LEU A 67 23.62 -1.62 -5.01
C LEU A 67 23.72 -2.70 -6.11
N GLN A 68 23.29 -3.93 -5.82
CA GLN A 68 23.24 -5.00 -6.82
C GLN A 68 22.28 -4.69 -7.97
N TRP A 69 21.09 -4.13 -7.67
CA TRP A 69 20.10 -3.77 -8.68
C TRP A 69 20.54 -2.61 -9.57
N LEU A 70 21.29 -1.65 -9.04
CA LEU A 70 21.88 -0.56 -9.84
C LEU A 70 22.91 -1.05 -10.85
N LEU A 71 23.58 -2.17 -10.58
CA LEU A 71 24.56 -2.80 -11.47
C LEU A 71 23.91 -3.71 -12.53
N GLN A 72 22.61 -4.02 -12.38
CA GLN A 72 21.88 -4.88 -13.32
C GLN A 72 21.20 -4.02 -14.40
N LYS A 73 21.39 -4.39 -15.68
CA LYS A 73 20.81 -3.68 -16.83
C LYS A 73 19.28 -3.60 -16.78
N ASP A 74 18.63 -4.66 -16.27
CA ASP A 74 17.16 -4.77 -16.13
C ASP A 74 16.73 -4.78 -14.64
N GLY A 75 17.53 -4.16 -13.78
CA GLY A 75 17.24 -4.07 -12.35
C GLY A 75 15.97 -3.24 -12.06
N PRO A 76 15.26 -3.56 -10.98
CA PRO A 76 14.01 -2.85 -10.60
C PRO A 76 14.26 -1.43 -10.10
N LEU A 77 15.51 -1.05 -9.85
CA LEU A 77 15.89 0.25 -9.33
C LEU A 77 16.76 0.99 -10.34
N ARG A 78 16.37 2.19 -10.69
CA ARG A 78 17.18 3.14 -11.45
C ARG A 78 17.39 4.38 -10.60
N PHE A 79 18.64 4.77 -10.40
CA PHE A 79 19.01 5.97 -9.67
C PHE A 79 19.72 6.94 -10.61
N ARG A 80 19.17 8.12 -10.74
CA ARG A 80 19.80 9.23 -11.46
C ARG A 80 20.23 10.29 -10.43
N PRO A 81 21.52 10.46 -10.16
CA PRO A 81 21.96 11.47 -9.23
C PRO A 81 21.69 12.88 -9.82
N GLU A 82 21.12 13.73 -9.01
CA GLU A 82 20.83 15.13 -9.34
C GLU A 82 21.55 16.06 -8.34
N ALA A 83 21.85 17.26 -8.75
CA ALA A 83 22.42 18.30 -7.89
C ALA A 83 21.35 18.97 -7.00
N ASP A 84 20.39 18.17 -6.50
CA ASP A 84 19.34 18.61 -5.59
C ASP A 84 19.60 18.05 -4.18
N TRP A 85 19.84 18.95 -3.23
CA TRP A 85 20.06 18.58 -1.82
C TRP A 85 18.90 17.79 -1.21
N ARG A 86 17.67 17.96 -1.73
CA ARG A 86 16.47 17.25 -1.26
C ARG A 86 16.56 15.75 -1.58
N GLN A 87 17.09 15.39 -2.76
CA GLN A 87 17.34 14.00 -3.14
C GLN A 87 18.31 13.34 -2.15
N TRP A 88 19.41 14.01 -1.84
CA TRP A 88 20.44 13.48 -0.95
C TRP A 88 19.96 13.38 0.50
N ARG A 89 19.22 14.37 0.97
CA ARG A 89 18.59 14.35 2.30
C ARG A 89 17.59 13.19 2.40
N TRP A 90 16.77 12.97 1.37
CA TRP A 90 15.82 11.85 1.33
C TRP A 90 16.57 10.52 1.36
N LEU A 91 17.61 10.35 0.53
CA LEU A 91 18.42 9.14 0.48
C LEU A 91 19.08 8.84 1.83
N ALA A 92 19.68 9.83 2.47
CA ALA A 92 20.27 9.67 3.80
C ALA A 92 19.21 9.25 4.84
N SER A 93 18.03 9.85 4.80
CA SER A 93 16.90 9.47 5.68
C SER A 93 16.42 8.06 5.38
N PHE A 94 16.30 7.68 4.12
CA PHE A 94 15.91 6.32 3.71
C PHE A 94 16.91 5.28 4.23
N LEU A 95 18.21 5.47 3.98
CA LEU A 95 19.26 4.57 4.45
C LEU A 95 19.29 4.42 5.96
N ARG A 96 19.10 5.53 6.71
CA ARG A 96 19.03 5.50 8.18
C ARG A 96 17.86 4.66 8.70
N ASN A 97 16.78 4.57 7.93
CA ASN A 97 15.60 3.77 8.27
C ASN A 97 15.69 2.30 7.78
N CYS A 98 16.71 1.94 6.98
CA CYS A 98 16.93 0.57 6.53
C CYS A 98 17.52 -0.31 7.65
N ASN A 99 16.75 -0.51 8.72
CA ASN A 99 17.11 -1.39 9.82
C ASN A 99 15.89 -2.14 10.36
N ALA A 100 16.13 -3.28 11.00
CA ALA A 100 15.07 -4.18 11.47
C ALA A 100 14.10 -3.51 12.47
N ALA A 101 14.60 -2.66 13.37
CA ALA A 101 13.77 -1.99 14.37
C ALA A 101 12.82 -0.97 13.74
N SER A 102 13.29 -0.16 12.79
CA SER A 102 12.44 0.77 12.02
C SER A 102 11.43 0.03 11.16
N ASN A 103 11.85 -1.05 10.51
CA ASN A 103 10.98 -1.90 9.71
C ASN A 103 9.85 -2.49 10.57
N ALA A 104 10.16 -3.12 11.70
CA ALA A 104 9.17 -3.71 12.59
C ALA A 104 8.15 -2.68 13.10
N ARG A 105 8.62 -1.50 13.56
CA ARG A 105 7.74 -0.42 14.03
C ARG A 105 6.80 0.09 12.93
N THR A 106 7.34 0.26 11.73
CA THR A 106 6.55 0.75 10.59
C THR A 106 5.54 -0.30 10.14
N THR A 107 5.95 -1.58 10.09
CA THR A 107 5.05 -2.69 9.77
C THR A 107 3.88 -2.76 10.75
N ALA A 108 4.14 -2.65 12.06
CA ALA A 108 3.07 -2.65 13.05
C ALA A 108 2.05 -1.52 12.84
N LYS A 109 2.52 -0.30 12.53
CA LYS A 109 1.64 0.84 12.22
C LYS A 109 0.85 0.64 10.92
N LEU A 110 1.48 0.08 9.89
CA LEU A 110 0.82 -0.19 8.62
C LEU A 110 -0.24 -1.30 8.75
N LEU A 111 0.02 -2.32 9.56
CA LEU A 111 -0.98 -3.34 9.88
C LEU A 111 -2.18 -2.74 10.60
N GLN A 112 -1.95 -1.88 11.59
CA GLN A 112 -3.04 -1.17 12.28
C GLN A 112 -3.86 -0.31 11.31
N LEU A 113 -3.19 0.43 10.41
CA LEU A 113 -3.87 1.20 9.36
C LEU A 113 -4.65 0.30 8.41
N GLY A 114 -4.11 -0.88 8.07
CA GLY A 114 -4.78 -1.89 7.26
C GLY A 114 -6.08 -2.39 7.91
N GLU A 115 -6.08 -2.65 9.21
CA GLU A 115 -7.29 -3.05 9.94
C GLU A 115 -8.35 -1.93 9.96
N TRP A 116 -7.95 -0.68 10.15
CA TRP A 116 -8.88 0.44 10.03
C TRP A 116 -9.44 0.59 8.62
N SER A 117 -8.61 0.38 7.60
CA SER A 117 -9.05 0.40 6.20
C SER A 117 -10.05 -0.73 5.91
N ARG A 118 -9.82 -1.93 6.46
CA ARG A 118 -10.75 -3.07 6.33
C ARG A 118 -12.10 -2.76 6.99
N ALA A 119 -12.08 -2.24 8.21
CA ALA A 119 -13.30 -1.82 8.90
C ALA A 119 -14.05 -0.73 8.14
N GLY A 120 -13.31 0.23 7.57
CA GLY A 120 -13.86 1.28 6.72
C GLY A 120 -14.51 0.73 5.45
N MET A 121 -13.90 -0.24 4.79
CA MET A 121 -14.53 -0.89 3.63
C MET A 121 -15.82 -1.62 4.00
N ALA A 122 -15.83 -2.39 5.10
CA ALA A 122 -17.04 -3.05 5.57
C ALA A 122 -18.19 -2.06 5.83
N GLN A 123 -17.87 -0.86 6.32
CA GLN A 123 -18.89 0.19 6.51
C GLN A 123 -19.34 0.79 5.18
N LEU A 124 -18.45 1.01 4.21
CA LEU A 124 -18.78 1.47 2.87
C LEU A 124 -19.72 0.48 2.16
N GLU A 125 -19.51 -0.82 2.33
CA GLU A 125 -20.29 -1.90 1.73
C GLU A 125 -21.77 -1.91 2.20
N LEU A 126 -22.08 -1.30 3.33
CA LEU A 126 -23.48 -1.08 3.75
C LEU A 126 -24.23 -0.11 2.83
N THR A 127 -23.50 0.79 2.16
CA THR A 127 -24.07 1.80 1.26
C THR A 127 -23.85 1.45 -0.21
N VAL A 128 -22.67 0.89 -0.53
CA VAL A 128 -22.29 0.50 -1.89
C VAL A 128 -22.07 -1.02 -1.90
N PRO A 129 -23.00 -1.80 -2.46
CA PRO A 129 -22.89 -3.26 -2.43
C PRO A 129 -21.69 -3.74 -3.25
N PRO A 130 -21.04 -4.83 -2.85
CA PRO A 130 -19.83 -5.36 -3.49
C PRO A 130 -19.97 -5.60 -5.01
N GLU A 131 -21.16 -5.95 -5.46
CA GLU A 131 -21.49 -6.19 -6.88
C GLU A 131 -21.35 -4.93 -7.72
N ALA A 132 -21.57 -3.74 -7.12
CA ALA A 132 -21.50 -2.45 -7.82
C ALA A 132 -20.08 -2.13 -8.34
N TYR A 133 -19.04 -2.71 -7.74
CA TYR A 133 -17.65 -2.51 -8.14
C TYR A 133 -16.91 -3.83 -8.43
N ALA A 134 -17.66 -4.89 -8.77
CA ALA A 134 -17.16 -6.20 -9.16
C ALA A 134 -16.20 -6.83 -8.14
N TRP A 135 -16.46 -6.61 -6.84
CA TRP A 135 -15.68 -7.19 -5.76
C TRP A 135 -15.67 -8.71 -5.81
N ARG A 136 -14.51 -9.28 -5.53
CA ARG A 136 -14.35 -10.73 -5.37
C ARG A 136 -13.44 -11.00 -4.19
N ASP A 137 -13.89 -11.82 -3.27
CA ASP A 137 -13.04 -12.39 -2.21
C ASP A 137 -12.30 -13.62 -2.76
N ALA A 138 -11.37 -13.37 -3.67
CA ALA A 138 -10.63 -14.41 -4.39
C ALA A 138 -9.36 -14.86 -3.63
N GLY A 139 -9.05 -14.24 -2.49
CA GLY A 139 -7.81 -14.44 -1.79
C GLY A 139 -6.58 -13.96 -2.56
N LYS A 140 -5.39 -14.33 -2.10
CA LYS A 140 -4.12 -13.99 -2.71
C LYS A 140 -3.18 -15.18 -2.74
N LEU A 141 -2.84 -15.64 -3.94
CA LEU A 141 -1.80 -16.67 -4.12
C LEU A 141 -0.42 -16.01 -4.16
N ILE A 142 0.51 -16.47 -3.30
CA ILE A 142 1.90 -16.03 -3.29
C ILE A 142 2.77 -17.25 -3.65
N VAL A 143 3.48 -17.15 -4.78
CA VAL A 143 4.35 -18.21 -5.28
C VAL A 143 5.80 -17.85 -5.04
N TYR A 144 6.58 -18.79 -4.54
CA TYR A 144 8.01 -18.65 -4.29
C TYR A 144 8.81 -19.57 -5.19
N ARG A 145 9.76 -19.02 -5.93
CA ARG A 145 10.69 -19.81 -6.77
C ARG A 145 11.81 -20.48 -5.98
N SER A 146 12.12 -19.96 -4.79
CA SER A 146 13.20 -20.46 -3.94
C SER A 146 12.63 -21.17 -2.72
N PRO A 147 12.96 -22.46 -2.50
CA PRO A 147 12.54 -23.19 -1.31
C PRO A 147 12.98 -22.51 -0.01
N ALA A 148 14.17 -21.92 0.03
CA ALA A 148 14.67 -21.22 1.21
C ALA A 148 13.85 -19.96 1.54
N ILE A 149 13.40 -19.22 0.51
CA ILE A 149 12.53 -18.04 0.72
C ILE A 149 11.14 -18.50 1.14
N PHE A 150 10.60 -19.57 0.57
CA PHE A 150 9.33 -20.17 0.95
C PHE A 150 9.35 -20.58 2.44
N GLN A 151 10.33 -21.34 2.88
CA GLN A 151 10.44 -21.76 4.28
C GLN A 151 10.54 -20.58 5.25
N ARG A 152 11.27 -19.52 4.89
CA ARG A 152 11.31 -18.28 5.69
C ARG A 152 9.96 -17.57 5.73
N ALA A 153 9.20 -17.60 4.65
CA ALA A 153 7.87 -17.01 4.61
C ALA A 153 6.88 -17.83 5.47
N VAL A 154 6.95 -19.16 5.40
CA VAL A 154 6.13 -20.06 6.22
C VAL A 154 6.43 -19.90 7.72
N ALA A 155 7.71 -19.72 8.09
CA ALA A 155 8.12 -19.55 9.47
C ALA A 155 7.78 -18.18 10.09
N ARG A 156 7.30 -17.20 9.32
CA ARG A 156 6.86 -15.91 9.88
C ARG A 156 5.57 -16.10 10.65
N PRO A 157 5.48 -15.64 11.91
CA PRO A 157 4.25 -15.63 12.67
C PRO A 157 3.31 -14.55 12.09
N GLU A 158 2.57 -14.90 11.08
CA GLU A 158 1.41 -14.13 10.64
C GLU A 158 0.18 -14.74 11.34
N SER A 159 -0.80 -13.90 11.69
CA SER A 159 -2.03 -14.37 12.33
C SER A 159 -2.61 -15.55 11.56
N GLU A 160 -2.86 -16.65 12.26
CA GLU A 160 -3.21 -17.98 11.73
C GLU A 160 -4.49 -18.01 10.88
N GLU A 161 -5.32 -16.98 10.94
CA GLU A 161 -6.67 -17.00 10.38
C GLU A 161 -6.79 -16.90 8.85
N ALA A 162 -5.71 -16.71 8.11
CA ALA A 162 -5.85 -16.38 6.69
C ALA A 162 -4.80 -16.99 5.76
N ARG A 163 -3.98 -17.93 6.21
CA ARG A 163 -2.93 -18.49 5.34
C ARG A 163 -3.02 -20.00 5.25
N VAL A 164 -3.21 -20.47 4.03
CA VAL A 164 -3.09 -21.89 3.68
C VAL A 164 -1.75 -22.10 2.99
N VAL A 165 -0.93 -23.02 3.49
CA VAL A 165 0.32 -23.42 2.85
C VAL A 165 -0.02 -24.58 1.92
N LEU A 166 0.14 -24.35 0.62
CA LEU A 166 -0.11 -25.34 -0.42
C LEU A 166 1.17 -26.06 -0.80
N SER A 167 1.08 -27.35 -1.07
CA SER A 167 2.14 -28.12 -1.71
C SER A 167 2.16 -27.90 -3.23
N PRO A 168 3.25 -28.19 -3.94
CA PRO A 168 3.28 -28.07 -5.41
C PRO A 168 2.30 -28.97 -6.17
N GLN A 169 1.62 -29.87 -5.46
CA GLN A 169 0.65 -30.82 -6.04
C GLN A 169 -0.80 -30.36 -5.83
N GLU A 170 -1.02 -29.39 -4.98
CA GLU A 170 -2.29 -28.71 -4.69
C GLU A 170 -2.43 -27.41 -5.48
#